data_9fd4f79299f85fecdbd67438dffc76cd
#
_entry.id   9fd4f79299f85fecdbd67438dffc76cd
#
_cell.length_a   1.000
_cell.length_b   1.000
_cell.length_c   1.000
_cell.angle_alpha   90.00
_cell.angle_beta   90.00
_cell.angle_gamma   90.00
#
_symmetry.space_group_name_H-M   'P 1'
#
loop_
_entity.id
_entity.type
_entity.pdbx_description
1 polymer ?
#
loop_
_entity_poly.entity_id
_entity_poly.type
_entity_poly.pdbx_seq_one_letter_code
_entity_poly.pdbx_strand_id
1 'polypeptide(L)'
;MATSGAFKTLAATGWPQFRGPNCSGVSESDKPPVEFGPATNLLWKTALPPGLSSPCVWEDRIFLTALETGKLHTLCLRRRDGKMLWRQVAPAEGMEEVNPTSSPASATPATDGKRVYVYFGSYGVLAYDLEGRERWRRSLPMPGLINGSGTSPAIMENLLIINRDQEEGKSSLLALDGNSGRTVWETPRPEARSSYTTPIVWRHDGAQEVVLAGSFRVVGYGLKDGREQWSARGLEAVSVCPTPVIGDGRLYAMSRSFGGANLPSFSKTTAEMDKNEDGKIAGDEARGMLANKPLFTSIDNDKDGFVNEQEWNAATALIAKGEHGIFALRAPGTGDVTESHLAWKQKRGVPVVSSPLFYRSRMHIVQDGGRVTCYEGATGKALYEQERLGADGEYFASPVAADGKVYFASTRGTVSVIEAGDTLKVLARNDLGERIMTTPAIADNKLYVRTATNLWAFGR
;
A
#
# COMPACT_ATOMS: atom_id res chain seq x y z
N MET A 1 30.36 19.01 27.32
CA MET A 1 29.62 17.78 27.63
C MET A 1 28.21 17.96 27.05
N ALA A 2 27.98 17.42 25.86
CA ALA A 2 26.69 17.47 25.20
C ALA A 2 25.94 16.19 25.56
N THR A 3 24.84 16.35 26.27
CA THR A 3 23.94 15.26 26.66
C THR A 3 23.27 14.71 25.39
N SER A 4 23.65 13.51 25.01
CA SER A 4 23.00 12.70 24.00
C SER A 4 21.58 12.42 24.48
N GLY A 5 20.62 13.16 23.95
CA GLY A 5 19.21 12.85 24.07
C GLY A 5 18.91 11.56 23.32
N ALA A 6 18.97 10.43 24.01
CA ALA A 6 18.49 9.17 23.50
C ALA A 6 16.99 9.34 23.16
N PHE A 7 16.70 9.46 21.86
CA PHE A 7 15.34 9.31 21.38
C PHE A 7 14.87 7.91 21.80
N LYS A 8 13.94 7.84 22.74
CA LYS A 8 13.17 6.63 22.97
C LYS A 8 12.50 6.30 21.65
N THR A 9 13.11 5.42 20.85
CA THR A 9 12.38 4.62 19.88
C THR A 9 11.21 4.07 20.69
N LEU A 10 9.99 4.42 20.25
CA LEU A 10 8.79 3.76 20.72
C LEU A 10 8.99 2.27 20.39
N ALA A 11 9.58 1.53 21.34
CA ALA A 11 9.47 0.09 21.41
C ALA A 11 7.99 -0.17 21.73
N ALA A 12 7.17 0.13 20.74
CA ALA A 12 5.74 0.09 20.87
C ALA A 12 5.34 -1.37 20.71
N THR A 13 4.75 -1.91 21.72
CA THR A 13 3.90 -3.09 21.70
C THR A 13 2.67 -2.83 20.79
N GLY A 14 2.87 -2.44 19.52
CA GLY A 14 1.80 -2.02 18.64
C GLY A 14 2.13 -2.15 17.16
N TRP A 15 1.09 -2.07 16.34
CA TRP A 15 1.11 -2.06 14.88
C TRP A 15 0.44 -0.76 14.40
N PRO A 16 1.15 0.40 14.49
CA PRO A 16 0.55 1.73 14.54
C PRO A 16 0.02 2.28 13.21
N GLN A 17 0.24 1.57 12.11
CA GLN A 17 -0.17 1.98 10.77
C GLN A 17 -0.17 0.79 9.80
N PHE A 18 -0.45 1.02 8.52
CA PHE A 18 -0.34 0.00 7.48
C PHE A 18 1.01 -0.71 7.53
N ARG A 19 0.98 -2.04 7.64
CA ARG A 19 2.17 -2.89 7.76
C ARG A 19 3.06 -2.57 8.98
N GLY A 20 2.50 -2.00 10.04
CA GLY A 20 3.21 -1.76 11.31
C GLY A 20 4.27 -0.67 11.24
N PRO A 21 5.32 -0.75 12.07
CA PRO A 21 6.33 0.28 12.16
C PRO A 21 6.99 0.53 10.80
N ASN A 22 6.94 1.78 10.34
CA ASN A 22 7.52 2.23 9.06
C ASN A 22 7.11 1.37 7.84
N CYS A 23 5.92 0.80 7.84
CA CYS A 23 5.41 -0.10 6.80
C CYS A 23 6.31 -1.33 6.54
N SER A 24 7.13 -1.73 7.50
CA SER A 24 8.10 -2.82 7.34
C SER A 24 7.47 -4.20 7.16
N GLY A 25 6.28 -4.41 7.72
CA GLY A 25 5.64 -5.72 7.80
C GLY A 25 6.25 -6.65 8.88
N VAL A 26 7.13 -6.12 9.74
CA VAL A 26 7.92 -6.93 10.69
C VAL A 26 7.59 -6.55 12.12
N SER A 27 7.37 -7.57 12.96
CA SER A 27 7.44 -7.44 14.41
C SER A 27 8.68 -8.14 14.92
N GLU A 28 9.56 -7.41 15.59
CA GLU A 28 10.87 -7.91 16.06
C GLU A 28 10.75 -8.77 17.34
N SER A 29 9.72 -8.54 18.15
CA SER A 29 9.63 -9.13 19.48
C SER A 29 8.48 -10.12 19.66
N ASP A 30 7.50 -10.12 18.77
CA ASP A 30 6.29 -10.92 18.90
C ASP A 30 6.48 -12.36 18.38
N LYS A 31 5.72 -13.28 18.98
CA LYS A 31 5.71 -14.72 18.66
C LYS A 31 4.27 -15.20 18.36
N PRO A 32 3.68 -14.76 17.23
CA PRO A 32 2.32 -15.15 16.88
C PRO A 32 2.24 -16.66 16.58
N PRO A 33 1.03 -17.27 16.66
CA PRO A 33 0.87 -18.70 16.41
C PRO A 33 1.20 -19.08 14.97
N VAL A 34 1.73 -20.28 14.77
CA VAL A 34 1.95 -20.89 13.44
C VAL A 34 0.68 -21.55 12.94
N GLU A 35 0.03 -22.32 13.82
CA GLU A 35 -1.23 -23.00 13.55
C GLU A 35 -2.38 -22.23 14.20
N PHE A 36 -3.38 -21.89 13.43
CA PHE A 36 -4.57 -21.18 13.89
C PHE A 36 -5.73 -21.36 12.91
N GLY A 37 -6.93 -21.11 13.37
CA GLY A 37 -8.14 -21.22 12.56
C GLY A 37 -9.40 -21.10 13.41
N PRO A 38 -10.58 -21.38 12.85
CA PRO A 38 -11.85 -21.24 13.56
C PRO A 38 -11.95 -22.05 14.87
N ALA A 39 -11.19 -23.14 14.99
CA ALA A 39 -11.17 -24.01 16.17
C ALA A 39 -9.78 -24.09 16.85
N THR A 40 -8.79 -23.36 16.37
CA THR A 40 -7.40 -23.48 16.85
C THR A 40 -6.81 -22.12 17.15
N ASN A 41 -6.32 -21.91 18.36
CA ASN A 41 -5.67 -20.68 18.81
C ASN A 41 -6.52 -19.41 18.57
N LEU A 42 -7.83 -19.55 18.42
CA LEU A 42 -8.77 -18.45 18.29
C LEU A 42 -9.03 -17.81 19.65
N LEU A 43 -8.74 -16.52 19.78
CA LEU A 43 -9.07 -15.75 20.98
C LEU A 43 -10.48 -15.18 20.89
N TRP A 44 -10.77 -14.55 19.77
CA TRP A 44 -12.09 -14.00 19.45
C TRP A 44 -12.27 -13.76 17.94
N LYS A 45 -13.53 -13.68 17.53
CA LYS A 45 -13.98 -13.29 16.20
C LYS A 45 -15.08 -12.25 16.33
N THR A 46 -14.99 -11.15 15.60
CA THR A 46 -15.99 -10.07 15.63
C THR A 46 -16.46 -9.75 14.22
N ALA A 47 -17.77 -9.74 14.02
CA ALA A 47 -18.36 -9.31 12.76
C ALA A 47 -18.10 -7.82 12.50
N LEU A 48 -17.77 -7.49 11.26
CA LEU A 48 -17.45 -6.12 10.80
C LEU A 48 -18.27 -5.76 9.56
N PRO A 49 -18.64 -4.48 9.41
CA PRO A 49 -19.08 -3.96 8.12
C PRO A 49 -17.98 -4.09 7.04
N PRO A 50 -18.36 -4.12 5.75
CA PRO A 50 -17.41 -4.18 4.63
C PRO A 50 -16.34 -3.08 4.69
N GLY A 51 -15.16 -3.39 4.18
CA GLY A 51 -14.03 -2.48 4.08
C GLY A 51 -12.71 -3.25 3.95
N LEU A 52 -11.68 -2.60 3.43
CA LEU A 52 -10.41 -3.23 3.08
C LEU A 52 -9.21 -2.70 3.87
N SER A 53 -9.42 -1.85 4.89
CA SER A 53 -8.32 -1.42 5.75
C SER A 53 -7.74 -2.59 6.53
N SER A 54 -6.42 -2.62 6.65
CA SER A 54 -5.72 -3.52 7.57
C SER A 54 -5.92 -3.08 9.03
N PRO A 55 -5.73 -3.97 10.01
CA PRO A 55 -5.81 -3.57 11.41
C PRO A 55 -4.64 -2.65 11.80
N CYS A 56 -4.96 -1.50 12.40
CA CYS A 56 -4.03 -0.64 13.11
C CYS A 56 -4.19 -0.92 14.60
N VAL A 57 -3.15 -1.39 15.27
CA VAL A 57 -3.21 -1.86 16.67
C VAL A 57 -2.34 -1.00 17.57
N TRP A 58 -2.93 -0.48 18.64
CA TRP A 58 -2.22 0.31 19.64
C TRP A 58 -2.79 0.05 21.04
N GLU A 59 -1.94 -0.32 21.98
CA GLU A 59 -2.36 -0.69 23.33
C GLU A 59 -3.55 -1.67 23.32
N ASP A 60 -4.67 -1.36 24.00
CA ASP A 60 -5.88 -2.20 24.02
C ASP A 60 -6.90 -1.83 22.93
N ARG A 61 -6.47 -1.25 21.82
CA ARG A 61 -7.35 -0.79 20.73
C ARG A 61 -6.93 -1.29 19.37
N ILE A 62 -7.93 -1.53 18.50
CA ILE A 62 -7.76 -1.83 17.09
C ILE A 62 -8.62 -0.86 16.29
N PHE A 63 -8.01 -0.15 15.34
CA PHE A 63 -8.67 0.83 14.49
C PHE A 63 -8.79 0.31 13.08
N LEU A 64 -9.96 0.54 12.46
CA LEU A 64 -10.30 0.11 11.11
C LEU A 64 -11.18 1.15 10.43
N THR A 65 -11.27 1.07 9.10
CA THR A 65 -12.29 1.78 8.32
C THR A 65 -13.31 0.81 7.75
N ALA A 66 -14.53 1.29 7.50
CA ALA A 66 -15.61 0.49 6.92
C ALA A 66 -16.54 1.36 6.08
N LEU A 67 -17.24 0.71 5.14
CA LEU A 67 -18.33 1.29 4.36
C LEU A 67 -19.62 0.53 4.68
N GLU A 68 -20.63 1.22 5.20
CA GLU A 68 -21.91 0.61 5.48
C GLU A 68 -23.04 1.56 5.12
N THR A 69 -24.04 1.07 4.41
CA THR A 69 -25.21 1.88 3.95
C THR A 69 -24.82 3.21 3.28
N GLY A 70 -23.76 3.17 2.44
CA GLY A 70 -23.25 4.35 1.74
C GLY A 70 -22.53 5.37 2.62
N LYS A 71 -22.14 5.02 3.86
CA LYS A 71 -21.41 5.88 4.78
C LYS A 71 -20.05 5.30 5.17
N LEU A 72 -19.06 6.16 5.22
CA LEU A 72 -17.71 5.80 5.65
C LEU A 72 -17.62 5.87 7.18
N HIS A 73 -17.03 4.86 7.76
CA HIS A 73 -16.90 4.73 9.21
C HIS A 73 -15.47 4.52 9.63
N THR A 74 -15.10 5.11 10.76
CA THR A 74 -13.95 4.74 11.56
C THR A 74 -14.44 3.89 12.73
N LEU A 75 -13.82 2.73 12.91
CA LEU A 75 -14.17 1.77 13.96
C LEU A 75 -13.01 1.65 14.95
N CYS A 76 -13.34 1.56 16.23
CA CYS A 76 -12.40 1.18 17.26
C CYS A 76 -12.94 -0.02 18.05
N LEU A 77 -12.16 -1.10 18.05
CA LEU A 77 -12.47 -2.30 18.82
C LEU A 77 -11.50 -2.45 19.99
N ARG A 78 -11.97 -3.07 21.06
CA ARG A 78 -11.12 -3.44 22.17
C ARG A 78 -10.30 -4.69 21.79
N ARG A 79 -8.99 -4.59 21.90
CA ARG A 79 -8.05 -5.62 21.45
C ARG A 79 -8.22 -6.97 22.16
N ARG A 80 -8.50 -6.96 23.46
CA ARG A 80 -8.57 -8.18 24.26
C ARG A 80 -9.75 -9.09 23.95
N ASP A 81 -10.89 -8.55 23.46
CA ASP A 81 -12.13 -9.32 23.25
C ASP A 81 -12.90 -8.94 21.98
N GLY A 82 -12.38 -8.04 21.17
CA GLY A 82 -12.99 -7.62 19.90
C GLY A 82 -14.26 -6.78 20.01
N LYS A 83 -14.65 -6.34 21.21
CA LYS A 83 -15.86 -5.52 21.40
C LYS A 83 -15.69 -4.13 20.79
N MET A 84 -16.72 -3.65 20.08
CA MET A 84 -16.77 -2.26 19.60
C MET A 84 -16.75 -1.29 20.79
N LEU A 85 -15.76 -0.38 20.81
CA LEU A 85 -15.64 0.69 21.78
C LEU A 85 -16.33 1.94 21.28
N TRP A 86 -16.08 2.32 20.05
CA TRP A 86 -16.72 3.45 19.41
C TRP A 86 -16.71 3.30 17.87
N ARG A 87 -17.57 4.09 17.24
CA ARG A 87 -17.73 4.16 15.80
C ARG A 87 -18.04 5.61 15.43
N GLN A 88 -17.35 6.16 14.43
CA GLN A 88 -17.55 7.51 13.93
C GLN A 88 -17.86 7.49 12.43
N VAL A 89 -18.74 8.38 12.00
CA VAL A 89 -19.12 8.54 10.58
C VAL A 89 -18.34 9.71 10.00
N ALA A 90 -17.71 9.50 8.83
CA ALA A 90 -17.09 10.59 8.10
C ALA A 90 -18.17 11.44 7.40
N PRO A 91 -18.05 12.79 7.39
CA PRO A 91 -19.02 13.67 6.77
C PRO A 91 -18.79 13.82 5.25
N ALA A 92 -18.69 12.68 4.55
CA ALA A 92 -18.55 12.64 3.10
C ALA A 92 -19.91 12.87 2.44
N GLU A 93 -19.97 13.81 1.48
CA GLU A 93 -21.19 14.13 0.71
C GLU A 93 -21.33 13.28 -0.55
N GLY A 94 -20.22 12.68 -1.01
CA GLY A 94 -20.16 11.79 -2.18
C GLY A 94 -19.17 10.66 -1.97
N MET A 95 -19.21 9.67 -2.85
CA MET A 95 -18.29 8.54 -2.85
C MET A 95 -17.46 8.52 -4.11
N GLU A 96 -16.16 8.24 -3.96
CA GLU A 96 -15.29 7.95 -5.08
C GLU A 96 -15.75 6.68 -5.82
N GLU A 97 -15.57 6.69 -7.13
CA GLU A 97 -15.72 5.49 -7.93
C GLU A 97 -14.52 4.57 -7.67
N VAL A 98 -14.79 3.30 -7.44
CA VAL A 98 -13.75 2.31 -7.14
C VAL A 98 -13.88 1.08 -8.02
N ASN A 99 -12.76 0.43 -8.29
CA ASN A 99 -12.76 -0.89 -8.92
C ASN A 99 -13.49 -1.90 -8.01
N PRO A 100 -14.20 -2.90 -8.55
CA PRO A 100 -14.90 -3.94 -7.75
C PRO A 100 -14.01 -4.70 -6.75
N THR A 101 -12.69 -4.69 -6.94
CA THR A 101 -11.72 -5.26 -5.99
C THR A 101 -11.23 -4.27 -4.94
N SER A 102 -11.72 -3.02 -4.96
CA SER A 102 -11.36 -1.95 -4.04
C SER A 102 -12.55 -1.51 -3.16
N SER A 103 -12.33 -0.53 -2.31
CA SER A 103 -13.36 0.05 -1.44
C SER A 103 -13.00 1.50 -1.10
N PRO A 104 -13.96 2.42 -0.98
CA PRO A 104 -13.70 3.75 -0.41
C PRO A 104 -13.19 3.71 1.04
N ALA A 105 -13.28 2.54 1.71
CA ALA A 105 -12.74 2.25 3.04
C ALA A 105 -11.52 1.31 2.96
N SER A 106 -10.58 1.57 2.05
CA SER A 106 -9.34 0.78 1.88
C SER A 106 -8.18 1.29 2.74
N ALA A 107 -8.09 2.60 2.98
CA ALA A 107 -6.98 3.18 3.73
C ALA A 107 -6.96 2.67 5.18
N THR A 108 -5.79 2.20 5.62
CA THR A 108 -5.55 1.76 6.99
C THR A 108 -5.31 2.98 7.88
N PRO A 109 -5.98 3.11 9.03
CA PRO A 109 -5.69 4.17 10.00
C PRO A 109 -4.23 4.18 10.47
N ALA A 110 -3.74 5.34 10.88
CA ALA A 110 -2.44 5.47 11.55
C ALA A 110 -2.63 6.10 12.95
N THR A 111 -1.71 5.84 13.88
CA THR A 111 -1.73 6.42 15.22
C THR A 111 -0.36 6.83 15.70
N ASP A 112 -0.30 7.95 16.43
CA ASP A 112 0.88 8.42 17.17
C ASP A 112 0.84 7.97 18.65
N GLY A 113 -0.14 7.15 19.02
CA GLY A 113 -0.41 6.73 20.40
C GLY A 113 -1.23 7.71 21.23
N LYS A 114 -1.56 8.88 20.67
CA LYS A 114 -2.44 9.89 21.30
C LYS A 114 -3.68 10.16 20.45
N ARG A 115 -3.53 10.03 19.13
CA ARG A 115 -4.57 10.25 18.12
C ARG A 115 -4.59 9.13 17.11
N VAL A 116 -5.73 9.00 16.47
CA VAL A 116 -5.95 8.13 15.32
C VAL A 116 -6.24 9.02 14.13
N TYR A 117 -5.50 8.80 13.05
CA TYR A 117 -5.62 9.52 11.80
C TYR A 117 -6.23 8.60 10.75
N VAL A 118 -7.25 9.07 10.07
CA VAL A 118 -7.97 8.32 9.05
C VAL A 118 -8.04 9.14 7.77
N TYR A 119 -7.71 8.52 6.66
CA TYR A 119 -7.85 9.11 5.34
C TYR A 119 -8.94 8.39 4.55
N PHE A 120 -9.86 9.16 3.98
CA PHE A 120 -10.84 8.69 3.00
C PHE A 120 -10.71 9.54 1.75
N GLY A 121 -10.51 8.94 0.57
CA GLY A 121 -10.47 9.66 -0.70
C GLY A 121 -11.72 10.50 -0.93
N SER A 122 -12.87 9.98 -0.52
CA SER A 122 -14.18 10.64 -0.64
C SER A 122 -14.38 11.82 0.31
N TYR A 123 -13.46 12.10 1.25
CA TYR A 123 -13.60 13.20 2.19
C TYR A 123 -12.30 13.97 2.42
N GLY A 124 -11.23 13.27 2.71
CA GLY A 124 -9.98 13.82 3.23
C GLY A 124 -9.56 13.16 4.53
N VAL A 125 -9.14 13.94 5.52
CA VAL A 125 -8.53 13.45 6.76
C VAL A 125 -9.39 13.76 7.97
N LEU A 126 -9.46 12.80 8.89
CA LEU A 126 -10.09 12.93 10.21
C LEU A 126 -9.09 12.49 11.27
N ALA A 127 -9.02 13.22 12.37
CA ALA A 127 -8.23 12.85 13.54
C ALA A 127 -9.13 12.79 14.79
N TYR A 128 -9.02 11.67 15.47
CA TYR A 128 -9.73 11.41 16.73
C TYR A 128 -8.74 11.21 17.88
N ASP A 129 -9.15 11.46 19.11
CA ASP A 129 -8.45 10.89 20.26
C ASP A 129 -8.72 9.37 20.36
N LEU A 130 -8.06 8.69 21.28
CA LEU A 130 -8.23 7.23 21.43
C LEU A 130 -9.64 6.86 21.94
N GLU A 131 -10.39 7.81 22.48
CA GLU A 131 -11.78 7.68 22.92
C GLU A 131 -12.80 7.97 21.81
N GLY A 132 -12.34 8.34 20.61
CA GLY A 132 -13.18 8.58 19.43
C GLY A 132 -13.74 9.99 19.32
N ARG A 133 -13.30 10.94 20.17
CA ARG A 133 -13.69 12.33 20.04
C ARG A 133 -12.88 12.97 18.91
N GLU A 134 -13.58 13.62 17.97
CA GLU A 134 -12.91 14.33 16.87
C GLU A 134 -12.05 15.47 17.44
N ARG A 135 -10.78 15.51 17.01
CA ARG A 135 -9.81 16.54 17.39
C ARG A 135 -9.69 17.60 16.31
N TRP A 136 -9.66 17.15 15.07
CA TRP A 136 -9.71 17.99 13.89
C TRP A 136 -10.11 17.17 12.66
N ARG A 137 -10.54 17.88 11.62
CA ARG A 137 -10.82 17.31 10.30
C ARG A 137 -10.35 18.24 9.20
N ARG A 138 -9.98 17.66 8.07
CA ARG A 138 -9.55 18.36 6.87
C ARG A 138 -10.21 17.77 5.65
N SER A 139 -11.16 18.51 5.06
CA SER A 139 -11.68 18.16 3.75
C SER A 139 -10.61 18.37 2.70
N LEU A 140 -10.48 17.42 1.78
CA LEU A 140 -9.58 17.46 0.64
C LEU A 140 -10.41 17.13 -0.61
N PRO A 141 -10.05 17.68 -1.78
CA PRO A 141 -10.70 17.30 -3.03
C PRO A 141 -10.62 15.80 -3.26
N MET A 142 -11.70 15.22 -3.77
CA MET A 142 -11.72 13.80 -4.14
C MET A 142 -10.71 13.54 -5.25
N PRO A 143 -9.78 12.58 -5.11
CA PRO A 143 -8.78 12.30 -6.12
C PRO A 143 -9.37 11.53 -7.30
N GLY A 144 -8.93 11.85 -8.51
CA GLY A 144 -9.20 11.05 -9.71
C GLY A 144 -8.25 9.85 -9.77
N LEU A 145 -8.70 8.69 -9.34
CA LEU A 145 -7.90 7.47 -9.27
C LEU A 145 -8.53 6.33 -10.05
N ILE A 146 -7.72 5.57 -10.78
CA ILE A 146 -8.19 4.45 -11.62
C ILE A 146 -8.91 3.37 -10.79
N ASN A 147 -8.47 3.10 -9.57
CA ASN A 147 -9.04 2.04 -8.73
C ASN A 147 -9.67 2.55 -7.41
N GLY A 148 -9.78 3.86 -7.24
CA GLY A 148 -10.14 4.49 -5.96
C GLY A 148 -8.96 4.59 -4.99
N SER A 149 -9.15 5.18 -3.82
CA SER A 149 -8.09 5.49 -2.85
C SER A 149 -7.60 4.25 -2.13
N GLY A 150 -6.35 3.85 -2.36
CA GLY A 150 -5.71 2.69 -1.72
C GLY A 150 -4.52 3.03 -0.81
N THR A 151 -4.02 4.27 -0.86
CA THR A 151 -2.93 4.72 0.02
C THR A 151 -3.39 4.86 1.46
N SER A 152 -2.49 4.59 2.40
CA SER A 152 -2.72 4.82 3.83
C SER A 152 -1.94 6.04 4.31
N PRO A 153 -2.45 6.82 5.27
CA PRO A 153 -1.68 7.86 5.92
C PRO A 153 -0.53 7.24 6.72
N ALA A 154 0.61 7.92 6.78
CA ALA A 154 1.74 7.55 7.60
C ALA A 154 2.06 8.66 8.60
N ILE A 155 2.29 8.30 9.86
CA ILE A 155 2.69 9.26 10.89
C ILE A 155 4.19 9.19 11.12
N MET A 156 4.86 10.33 11.00
CA MET A 156 6.31 10.48 11.09
C MET A 156 6.61 11.67 12.02
N GLU A 157 7.10 11.38 13.22
CA GLU A 157 7.20 12.37 14.29
C GLU A 157 5.82 13.00 14.59
N ASN A 158 5.60 14.28 14.26
CA ASN A 158 4.30 14.93 14.35
C ASN A 158 3.70 15.27 12.99
N LEU A 159 4.26 14.71 11.90
CA LEU A 159 3.77 14.94 10.55
C LEU A 159 2.94 13.76 10.07
N LEU A 160 1.73 14.04 9.63
CA LEU A 160 0.90 13.09 8.92
C LEU A 160 1.14 13.25 7.42
N ILE A 161 1.75 12.24 6.81
CA ILE A 161 2.12 12.25 5.40
C ILE A 161 1.09 11.44 4.60
N ILE A 162 0.62 12.01 3.50
CA ILE A 162 -0.40 11.42 2.64
C ILE A 162 0.06 11.50 1.19
N ASN A 163 0.14 10.36 0.54
CA ASN A 163 0.28 10.27 -0.90
C ASN A 163 -1.05 10.66 -1.56
N ARG A 164 -1.02 11.65 -2.43
CA ARG A 164 -2.15 12.11 -3.24
C ARG A 164 -1.83 12.00 -4.74
N ASP A 165 -1.11 10.95 -5.13
CA ASP A 165 -0.91 10.64 -6.54
C ASP A 165 -2.26 10.33 -7.20
N GLN A 166 -2.56 10.98 -8.30
CA GLN A 166 -3.82 10.89 -9.04
C GLN A 166 -3.61 11.21 -10.52
N GLU A 167 -4.62 10.96 -11.33
CA GLU A 167 -4.56 11.31 -12.75
C GLU A 167 -4.58 12.84 -12.98
N GLU A 168 -4.41 13.25 -14.20
CA GLU A 168 -4.49 14.64 -14.66
C GLU A 168 -3.40 15.59 -14.11
N GLY A 169 -2.23 15.08 -13.68
CA GLY A 169 -1.12 15.92 -13.24
C GLY A 169 -1.35 16.69 -11.94
N LYS A 170 -2.39 16.35 -11.16
CA LYS A 170 -2.73 16.98 -9.88
C LYS A 170 -2.15 16.25 -8.68
N SER A 171 -1.19 15.35 -8.92
CA SER A 171 -0.54 14.55 -7.88
C SER A 171 0.27 15.40 -6.93
N SER A 172 0.25 15.06 -5.65
CA SER A 172 1.07 15.70 -4.63
C SER A 172 1.41 14.75 -3.49
N LEU A 173 2.47 15.08 -2.76
CA LEU A 173 2.78 14.53 -1.45
C LEU A 173 2.47 15.60 -0.40
N LEU A 174 1.52 15.31 0.49
CA LEU A 174 0.99 16.25 1.47
C LEU A 174 1.45 15.90 2.88
N ALA A 175 1.99 16.88 3.61
CA ALA A 175 2.29 16.78 5.04
C ALA A 175 1.39 17.71 5.85
N LEU A 176 0.71 17.14 6.83
CA LEU A 176 -0.11 17.86 7.79
C LEU A 176 0.52 17.80 9.18
N ASP A 177 0.39 18.87 9.94
CA ASP A 177 0.69 18.84 11.37
C ASP A 177 -0.32 17.95 12.09
N GLY A 178 0.17 16.93 12.79
CA GLY A 178 -0.66 15.92 13.45
C GLY A 178 -1.56 16.49 14.55
N ASN A 179 -1.19 17.62 15.16
CA ASN A 179 -2.00 18.23 16.22
C ASN A 179 -3.18 19.05 15.69
N SER A 180 -3.00 19.70 14.53
CA SER A 180 -3.94 20.70 14.04
C SER A 180 -4.54 20.41 12.66
N GLY A 181 -3.98 19.48 11.89
CA GLY A 181 -4.39 19.21 10.50
C GLY A 181 -4.01 20.32 9.51
N ARG A 182 -3.20 21.31 9.94
CA ARG A 182 -2.71 22.37 9.05
C ARG A 182 -1.64 21.82 8.11
N THR A 183 -1.64 22.27 6.86
CA THR A 183 -0.58 21.95 5.93
C THR A 183 0.75 22.50 6.43
N VAL A 184 1.75 21.63 6.54
CA VAL A 184 3.14 22.01 6.80
C VAL A 184 3.85 22.24 5.48
N TRP A 185 3.71 21.29 4.55
CA TRP A 185 4.16 21.43 3.17
C TRP A 185 3.33 20.54 2.24
N GLU A 186 3.32 20.89 0.97
CA GLU A 186 2.74 20.10 -0.09
C GLU A 186 3.65 20.18 -1.31
N THR A 187 4.10 19.04 -1.81
CA THR A 187 5.03 18.95 -2.93
C THR A 187 4.31 18.41 -4.16
N PRO A 188 4.17 19.19 -5.23
CA PRO A 188 3.61 18.72 -6.50
C PRO A 188 4.43 17.57 -7.11
N ARG A 189 3.73 16.63 -7.71
CA ARG A 189 4.29 15.44 -8.39
C ARG A 189 3.63 15.28 -9.78
N PRO A 190 3.77 16.25 -10.68
CA PRO A 190 2.95 16.31 -11.90
C PRO A 190 3.15 15.12 -12.85
N GLU A 191 4.27 14.41 -12.74
CA GLU A 191 4.55 13.20 -13.50
C GLU A 191 3.91 11.93 -12.95
N ALA A 192 3.53 11.95 -11.66
CA ALA A 192 2.94 10.80 -11.02
C ALA A 192 1.47 10.63 -11.42
N ARG A 193 1.04 9.37 -11.56
CA ARG A 193 -0.34 8.98 -11.84
C ARG A 193 -0.88 8.15 -10.69
N SER A 194 -2.00 7.49 -10.86
CA SER A 194 -2.63 6.65 -9.82
C SER A 194 -1.64 5.71 -9.14
N SER A 195 -1.11 6.10 -7.99
CA SER A 195 -0.20 5.29 -7.19
C SER A 195 -0.76 5.12 -5.78
N TYR A 196 -0.65 3.90 -5.25
CA TYR A 196 -1.32 3.47 -4.02
C TYR A 196 -0.36 3.21 -2.87
N THR A 197 0.90 3.55 -3.06
CA THR A 197 1.96 3.31 -2.09
C THR A 197 1.79 4.19 -0.85
N THR A 198 2.11 3.63 0.30
CA THR A 198 2.15 4.36 1.57
C THR A 198 3.53 4.96 1.77
N PRO A 199 3.66 6.24 2.16
CA PRO A 199 4.96 6.85 2.46
C PRO A 199 5.69 6.14 3.60
N ILE A 200 7.01 6.01 3.48
CA ILE A 200 7.89 5.47 4.53
C ILE A 200 9.00 6.46 4.87
N VAL A 201 9.68 6.28 6.00
CA VAL A 201 10.86 7.09 6.38
C VAL A 201 12.13 6.29 6.15
N TRP A 202 13.07 6.87 5.45
CA TRP A 202 14.44 6.37 5.39
C TRP A 202 15.37 7.25 6.25
N ARG A 203 16.03 6.61 7.21
CA ARG A 203 17.03 7.24 8.06
C ARG A 203 18.39 6.72 7.68
N HIS A 204 19.27 7.61 7.24
CA HIS A 204 20.63 7.28 6.85
C HIS A 204 21.52 8.53 7.03
N ASP A 205 22.76 8.34 7.39
CA ASP A 205 23.79 9.39 7.50
C ASP A 205 23.32 10.68 8.23
N GLY A 206 22.46 10.52 9.21
CA GLY A 206 21.85 11.64 9.96
C GLY A 206 20.70 12.35 9.25
N ALA A 207 20.37 11.99 8.02
CA ALA A 207 19.20 12.47 7.30
C ALA A 207 17.93 11.69 7.66
N GLN A 208 16.78 12.34 7.51
CA GLN A 208 15.46 11.74 7.58
C GLN A 208 14.68 12.15 6.34
N GLU A 209 14.31 11.19 5.55
CA GLU A 209 13.62 11.42 4.28
C GLU A 209 12.34 10.64 4.19
N VAL A 210 11.31 11.27 3.65
CA VAL A 210 10.07 10.59 3.23
C VAL A 210 10.33 9.95 1.88
N VAL A 211 10.20 8.64 1.81
CA VAL A 211 10.33 7.91 0.55
C VAL A 211 8.96 7.52 0.03
N LEU A 212 8.70 7.83 -1.23
CA LEU A 212 7.48 7.47 -1.93
C LEU A 212 7.80 6.89 -3.31
N ALA A 213 7.25 5.70 -3.58
CA ALA A 213 7.24 5.14 -4.93
C ALA A 213 5.98 5.63 -5.67
N GLY A 214 6.13 6.01 -6.92
CA GLY A 214 5.06 6.43 -7.79
C GLY A 214 5.37 6.08 -9.23
N SER A 215 4.60 6.60 -10.18
CA SER A 215 4.85 6.34 -11.60
C SER A 215 6.29 6.67 -11.97
N PHE A 216 6.94 5.76 -12.69
CA PHE A 216 8.32 5.82 -13.20
C PHE A 216 9.43 5.76 -12.16
N ARG A 217 9.24 6.30 -10.95
CA ARG A 217 10.36 6.52 -10.02
C ARG A 217 9.98 6.39 -8.55
N VAL A 218 10.97 6.06 -7.74
CA VAL A 218 10.93 6.24 -6.30
C VAL A 218 11.69 7.52 -5.95
N VAL A 219 11.15 8.28 -5.00
CA VAL A 219 11.66 9.61 -4.67
C VAL A 219 11.84 9.75 -3.16
N GLY A 220 12.94 10.34 -2.73
CA GLY A 220 13.20 10.78 -1.37
C GLY A 220 12.98 12.27 -1.22
N TYR A 221 12.20 12.66 -0.22
CA TYR A 221 11.87 14.04 0.12
C TYR A 221 12.35 14.38 1.52
N GLY A 222 12.87 15.56 1.72
CA GLY A 222 13.19 16.06 3.06
C GLY A 222 11.96 16.03 3.97
N LEU A 223 12.07 15.38 5.14
CA LEU A 223 10.92 15.24 6.07
C LEU A 223 10.37 16.61 6.53
N LYS A 224 11.23 17.62 6.69
CA LYS A 224 10.87 18.93 7.24
C LYS A 224 10.21 19.86 6.22
N ASP A 225 10.61 19.78 4.96
CA ASP A 225 10.26 20.78 3.93
C ASP A 225 9.64 20.19 2.66
N GLY A 226 9.60 18.86 2.56
CA GLY A 226 9.06 18.14 1.40
C GLY A 226 9.85 18.30 0.11
N ARG A 227 11.04 18.90 0.14
CA ARG A 227 11.86 19.08 -1.07
C ARG A 227 12.40 17.75 -1.55
N GLU A 228 12.29 17.50 -2.86
CA GLU A 228 12.94 16.36 -3.49
C GLU A 228 14.46 16.44 -3.27
N GLN A 229 15.02 15.39 -2.71
CA GLN A 229 16.45 15.25 -2.46
C GLN A 229 17.11 14.39 -3.54
N TRP A 230 16.47 13.29 -3.87
CA TRP A 230 16.93 12.33 -4.86
C TRP A 230 15.76 11.58 -5.49
N SER A 231 16.02 11.00 -6.64
CA SER A 231 15.09 10.06 -7.27
C SER A 231 15.83 8.93 -7.98
N ALA A 232 15.16 7.78 -8.13
CA ALA A 232 15.63 6.66 -8.94
C ALA A 232 14.50 6.14 -9.82
N ARG A 233 14.78 5.98 -11.12
CA ARG A 233 13.85 5.40 -12.10
C ARG A 233 13.81 3.88 -12.00
N GLY A 234 12.84 3.26 -12.64
CA GLY A 234 12.74 1.81 -12.72
C GLY A 234 11.40 1.24 -12.29
N LEU A 235 10.37 2.10 -12.19
CA LEU A 235 9.01 1.71 -11.85
C LEU A 235 8.05 1.84 -13.04
N GLU A 236 6.89 1.25 -12.89
CA GLU A 236 5.75 1.27 -13.82
C GLU A 236 5.24 2.70 -14.10
N ALA A 237 4.68 2.90 -15.28
CA ALA A 237 4.20 4.20 -15.74
C ALA A 237 2.82 4.58 -15.20
N VAL A 238 1.88 3.63 -15.13
CA VAL A 238 0.45 3.92 -14.92
C VAL A 238 0.08 3.85 -13.45
N SER A 239 0.51 2.77 -12.75
CA SER A 239 0.01 2.51 -11.41
C SER A 239 1.00 1.70 -10.57
N VAL A 240 1.46 2.27 -9.47
CA VAL A 240 2.37 1.61 -8.53
C VAL A 240 1.64 1.31 -7.23
N CYS A 241 1.49 0.01 -6.90
CA CYS A 241 0.82 -0.43 -5.68
C CYS A 241 1.79 -0.80 -4.54
N PRO A 242 2.90 -1.52 -4.81
CA PRO A 242 3.77 -2.02 -3.74
C PRO A 242 4.49 -0.88 -3.01
N THR A 243 4.28 -0.79 -1.70
CA THR A 243 5.02 0.12 -0.82
C THR A 243 6.46 -0.35 -0.68
N PRO A 244 7.46 0.53 -0.85
CA PRO A 244 8.86 0.19 -0.64
C PRO A 244 9.16 -0.26 0.79
N VAL A 245 10.25 -0.99 0.98
CA VAL A 245 10.74 -1.38 2.32
C VAL A 245 12.23 -1.10 2.44
N ILE A 246 12.68 -0.93 3.70
CA ILE A 246 14.08 -0.69 4.03
C ILE A 246 14.61 -1.87 4.84
N GLY A 247 15.83 -2.28 4.54
CA GLY A 247 16.54 -3.31 5.28
C GLY A 247 18.03 -3.32 4.97
N ASP A 248 18.85 -3.63 5.94
CA ASP A 248 20.32 -3.69 5.83
C ASP A 248 20.92 -2.48 5.09
N GLY A 249 20.45 -1.26 5.42
CA GLY A 249 20.91 -0.01 4.83
C GLY A 249 20.54 0.20 3.36
N ARG A 250 19.60 -0.55 2.83
CA ARG A 250 19.10 -0.44 1.45
C ARG A 250 17.60 -0.18 1.41
N LEU A 251 17.18 0.49 0.35
CA LEU A 251 15.78 0.62 -0.04
C LEU A 251 15.47 -0.39 -1.13
N TYR A 252 14.35 -1.08 -0.99
CA TYR A 252 13.84 -2.00 -1.98
C TYR A 252 12.50 -1.50 -2.52
N ALA A 253 12.45 -1.28 -3.83
CA ALA A 253 11.25 -0.86 -4.52
C ALA A 253 10.95 -1.80 -5.68
N MET A 254 9.68 -1.94 -6.03
CA MET A 254 9.25 -2.79 -7.13
C MET A 254 7.95 -2.31 -7.75
N SER A 255 7.76 -2.67 -9.01
CA SER A 255 6.48 -2.59 -9.70
C SER A 255 6.38 -3.60 -10.81
N ARG A 256 5.18 -4.06 -11.08
CA ARG A 256 4.89 -4.88 -12.25
C ARG A 256 4.38 -4.01 -13.37
N SER A 257 5.17 -3.88 -14.44
CA SER A 257 4.72 -3.26 -15.67
C SER A 257 4.07 -4.28 -16.59
N PHE A 258 3.00 -3.88 -17.25
CA PHE A 258 2.38 -4.66 -18.34
C PHE A 258 3.15 -4.52 -19.64
N GLY A 259 4.14 -3.60 -19.70
CA GLY A 259 5.01 -3.34 -20.84
C GLY A 259 4.27 -2.68 -22.00
N GLY A 260 4.71 -1.50 -22.42
CA GLY A 260 4.12 -0.78 -23.55
C GLY A 260 4.18 -1.54 -24.89
N ALA A 261 5.06 -2.52 -25.00
CA ALA A 261 5.20 -3.34 -26.21
C ALA A 261 3.98 -4.23 -26.54
N ASN A 262 3.05 -4.39 -25.61
CA ASN A 262 1.86 -5.25 -25.78
C ASN A 262 0.55 -4.45 -25.93
N LEU A 263 0.61 -3.12 -25.98
CA LEU A 263 -0.58 -2.34 -26.26
C LEU A 263 -0.93 -2.44 -27.75
N PRO A 264 -2.21 -2.62 -28.10
CA PRO A 264 -2.62 -2.68 -29.49
C PRO A 264 -2.37 -1.34 -30.19
N SER A 265 -2.16 -1.36 -31.51
CA SER A 265 -2.15 -0.13 -32.29
C SER A 265 -3.50 0.57 -32.24
N PHE A 266 -3.54 1.87 -32.49
CA PHE A 266 -4.80 2.61 -32.52
C PHE A 266 -5.78 2.02 -33.51
N SER A 267 -5.32 1.66 -34.71
CA SER A 267 -6.14 1.03 -35.76
C SER A 267 -6.76 -0.31 -35.33
N LYS A 268 -6.06 -1.09 -34.52
CA LYS A 268 -6.62 -2.32 -33.97
C LYS A 268 -7.64 -2.03 -32.88
N THR A 269 -7.39 -1.02 -32.07
CA THR A 269 -8.29 -0.61 -30.99
C THR A 269 -9.58 -0.02 -31.53
N THR A 270 -9.52 0.83 -32.56
CA THR A 270 -10.71 1.37 -33.25
C THR A 270 -11.51 0.28 -33.93
N ALA A 271 -10.87 -0.67 -34.62
CA ALA A 271 -11.56 -1.82 -35.23
C ALA A 271 -12.40 -2.64 -34.22
N GLU A 272 -12.05 -2.63 -32.95
CA GLU A 272 -12.78 -3.33 -31.88
C GLU A 272 -13.82 -2.46 -31.15
N MET A 273 -13.63 -1.14 -31.10
CA MET A 273 -14.39 -0.23 -30.23
C MET A 273 -15.19 0.84 -30.95
N ASP A 274 -14.66 1.40 -32.05
CA ASP A 274 -15.31 2.45 -32.84
C ASP A 274 -16.50 1.86 -33.60
N LYS A 275 -17.70 2.14 -33.13
CA LYS A 275 -18.95 1.56 -33.68
C LYS A 275 -19.57 2.44 -34.74
N ASN A 276 -19.29 3.73 -34.70
CA ASN A 276 -19.86 4.72 -35.60
C ASN A 276 -18.91 5.01 -36.79
N GLU A 277 -17.72 4.38 -36.79
CA GLU A 277 -16.70 4.47 -37.85
C GLU A 277 -16.19 5.91 -38.07
N ASP A 278 -16.17 6.74 -37.01
CA ASP A 278 -15.70 8.12 -37.07
C ASP A 278 -14.18 8.28 -36.91
N GLY A 279 -13.48 7.17 -36.64
CA GLY A 279 -12.03 7.12 -36.50
C GLY A 279 -11.54 7.56 -35.11
N LYS A 280 -12.43 7.62 -34.13
CA LYS A 280 -12.13 7.95 -32.73
C LYS A 280 -12.78 6.92 -31.81
N ILE A 281 -12.49 6.97 -30.52
CA ILE A 281 -13.13 6.13 -29.49
C ILE A 281 -13.85 7.05 -28.52
N ALA A 282 -15.18 7.05 -28.55
CA ALA A 282 -16.00 7.78 -27.61
C ALA A 282 -16.03 7.08 -26.23
N GLY A 283 -16.35 7.82 -25.18
CA GLY A 283 -16.38 7.26 -23.83
C GLY A 283 -17.41 6.12 -23.64
N ASP A 284 -18.52 6.12 -24.39
CA ASP A 284 -19.56 5.08 -24.40
C ASP A 284 -19.19 3.88 -25.30
N GLU A 285 -18.26 4.03 -26.19
CA GLU A 285 -17.67 2.96 -27.01
C GLU A 285 -16.54 2.22 -26.30
N ALA A 286 -15.89 2.89 -25.37
CA ALA A 286 -14.75 2.37 -24.62
C ALA A 286 -15.05 1.03 -23.93
N ARG A 287 -14.14 0.05 -24.06
CA ARG A 287 -14.22 -1.29 -23.50
C ARG A 287 -12.90 -1.66 -22.79
N GLY A 288 -12.95 -2.72 -21.99
CA GLY A 288 -11.77 -3.20 -21.27
C GLY A 288 -11.18 -2.14 -20.35
N MET A 289 -9.89 -1.87 -20.49
CA MET A 289 -9.22 -0.83 -19.68
C MET A 289 -9.76 0.57 -19.93
N LEU A 290 -10.14 0.90 -21.17
CA LEU A 290 -10.66 2.22 -21.53
C LEU A 290 -12.06 2.47 -20.95
N ALA A 291 -12.82 1.47 -20.55
CA ALA A 291 -14.08 1.64 -19.83
C ALA A 291 -13.89 2.25 -18.43
N ASN A 292 -12.66 2.29 -17.92
CA ASN A 292 -12.33 2.99 -16.68
C ASN A 292 -12.28 4.49 -16.94
N LYS A 293 -13.25 5.23 -16.42
CA LYS A 293 -13.42 6.65 -16.69
C LYS A 293 -12.21 7.52 -16.34
N PRO A 294 -11.55 7.38 -15.16
CA PRO A 294 -10.33 8.11 -14.87
C PRO A 294 -9.20 7.83 -15.86
N LEU A 295 -9.02 6.57 -16.28
CA LEU A 295 -8.01 6.22 -17.27
C LEU A 295 -8.35 6.81 -18.65
N PHE A 296 -9.60 6.71 -19.09
CA PHE A 296 -10.07 7.32 -20.35
C PHE A 296 -9.78 8.83 -20.35
N THR A 297 -10.23 9.55 -19.34
CA THR A 297 -10.02 11.00 -19.19
C THR A 297 -8.54 11.38 -19.11
N SER A 298 -7.66 10.49 -18.66
CA SER A 298 -6.21 10.73 -18.65
C SER A 298 -5.56 10.57 -20.02
N ILE A 299 -6.21 9.87 -20.95
CA ILE A 299 -5.78 9.69 -22.33
C ILE A 299 -6.39 10.78 -23.21
N ASP A 300 -7.67 11.07 -23.07
CA ASP A 300 -8.41 12.21 -23.63
C ASP A 300 -7.83 13.53 -23.08
N ASN A 301 -6.76 13.99 -23.69
CA ASN A 301 -5.94 15.07 -23.16
C ASN A 301 -6.57 16.45 -23.40
N ASP A 302 -7.31 16.62 -24.49
CA ASP A 302 -8.00 17.88 -24.84
C ASP A 302 -9.42 17.93 -24.26
N LYS A 303 -9.90 16.82 -23.66
CA LYS A 303 -11.20 16.68 -22.99
C LYS A 303 -12.40 16.89 -23.93
N ASP A 304 -12.25 16.48 -25.18
CA ASP A 304 -13.33 16.53 -26.16
C ASP A 304 -14.32 15.36 -26.03
N GLY A 305 -14.01 14.39 -25.17
CA GLY A 305 -14.82 13.18 -24.89
C GLY A 305 -14.50 12.01 -25.80
N PHE A 306 -13.45 12.14 -26.60
CA PHE A 306 -12.98 11.12 -27.52
C PHE A 306 -11.50 10.82 -27.27
N VAL A 307 -11.04 9.65 -27.63
CA VAL A 307 -9.63 9.31 -27.74
C VAL A 307 -9.30 9.15 -29.22
N ASN A 308 -8.44 10.02 -29.73
CA ASN A 308 -7.94 10.00 -31.10
C ASN A 308 -6.57 9.30 -31.20
N GLU A 309 -6.07 9.12 -32.43
CA GLU A 309 -4.80 8.41 -32.67
C GLU A 309 -3.60 9.10 -32.03
N GLN A 310 -3.56 10.44 -32.02
CA GLN A 310 -2.46 11.21 -31.44
C GLN A 310 -2.40 11.01 -29.92
N GLU A 311 -3.52 11.06 -29.25
CA GLU A 311 -3.64 10.84 -27.81
C GLU A 311 -3.31 9.41 -27.41
N TRP A 312 -3.84 8.44 -28.17
CA TRP A 312 -3.51 7.02 -27.97
C TRP A 312 -2.01 6.77 -28.10
N ASN A 313 -1.38 7.29 -29.16
CA ASN A 313 0.04 7.12 -29.38
C ASN A 313 0.88 7.82 -28.32
N ALA A 314 0.47 8.98 -27.84
CA ALA A 314 1.12 9.68 -26.72
C ALA A 314 1.04 8.87 -25.42
N ALA A 315 -0.14 8.35 -25.10
CA ALA A 315 -0.36 7.52 -23.92
C ALA A 315 0.44 6.20 -23.98
N THR A 316 0.42 5.51 -25.12
CA THR A 316 1.19 4.26 -25.31
C THR A 316 2.69 4.50 -25.25
N ALA A 317 3.20 5.60 -25.81
CA ALA A 317 4.60 6.00 -25.69
C ALA A 317 5.02 6.31 -24.25
N LEU A 318 4.11 6.89 -23.47
CA LEU A 318 4.33 7.12 -22.04
C LEU A 318 4.39 5.80 -21.26
N ILE A 319 3.44 4.90 -21.50
CA ILE A 319 3.36 3.58 -20.86
C ILE A 319 4.61 2.74 -21.19
N ALA A 320 5.13 2.86 -22.40
CA ALA A 320 6.35 2.17 -22.82
C ALA A 320 7.61 2.55 -22.03
N LYS A 321 7.60 3.70 -21.35
CA LYS A 321 8.70 4.13 -20.45
C LYS A 321 8.67 3.47 -19.07
N GLY A 322 7.56 2.82 -18.72
CA GLY A 322 7.44 2.09 -17.46
C GLY A 322 8.32 0.85 -17.44
N GLU A 323 8.89 0.57 -16.28
CA GLU A 323 9.78 -0.56 -16.07
C GLU A 323 9.16 -1.62 -15.15
N HIS A 324 9.56 -2.87 -15.38
CA HIS A 324 9.16 -4.03 -14.60
C HIS A 324 10.36 -4.55 -13.80
N GLY A 325 10.17 -4.73 -12.49
CA GLY A 325 11.21 -5.34 -11.68
C GLY A 325 11.11 -4.99 -10.20
N ILE A 326 11.99 -5.60 -9.44
CA ILE A 326 12.37 -5.22 -8.09
C ILE A 326 13.83 -4.80 -8.12
N PHE A 327 14.17 -3.73 -7.43
CA PHE A 327 15.53 -3.24 -7.31
C PHE A 327 15.87 -2.79 -5.90
N ALA A 328 17.16 -2.85 -5.57
CA ALA A 328 17.72 -2.36 -4.33
C ALA A 328 18.62 -1.15 -4.58
N LEU A 329 18.42 -0.11 -3.79
CA LEU A 329 19.28 1.08 -3.78
C LEU A 329 20.11 1.12 -2.51
N ARG A 330 21.41 1.45 -2.63
CA ARG A 330 22.21 1.90 -1.49
C ARG A 330 21.71 3.26 -1.00
N ALA A 331 22.07 3.64 0.22
CA ALA A 331 21.71 4.95 0.76
C ALA A 331 22.09 6.06 -0.24
N PRO A 332 21.15 6.91 -0.63
CA PRO A 332 21.33 7.84 -1.74
C PRO A 332 22.13 9.07 -1.35
N GLY A 333 22.68 9.72 -2.37
CA GLY A 333 23.16 11.09 -2.32
C GLY A 333 22.08 12.08 -2.69
N THR A 334 22.28 12.88 -3.75
CA THR A 334 21.35 13.90 -4.25
C THR A 334 21.10 13.74 -5.74
N GLY A 335 19.94 14.20 -6.23
CA GLY A 335 19.59 14.19 -7.65
C GLY A 335 19.18 12.81 -8.18
N ASP A 336 19.43 12.54 -9.46
CA ASP A 336 19.12 11.22 -10.07
C ASP A 336 20.19 10.20 -9.65
N VAL A 337 19.79 9.24 -8.84
CA VAL A 337 20.66 8.18 -8.31
C VAL A 337 20.45 6.82 -8.98
N THR A 338 19.71 6.78 -10.07
CA THR A 338 19.29 5.56 -10.75
C THR A 338 20.44 4.57 -10.98
N GLU A 339 21.51 5.04 -11.62
CA GLU A 339 22.63 4.17 -11.95
C GLU A 339 23.69 4.11 -10.83
N SER A 340 23.96 5.27 -10.20
CA SER A 340 25.04 5.41 -9.23
C SER A 340 24.82 4.65 -7.92
N HIS A 341 23.56 4.49 -7.49
CA HIS A 341 23.20 3.85 -6.23
C HIS A 341 22.49 2.51 -6.38
N LEU A 342 22.25 2.07 -7.62
CA LEU A 342 21.69 0.74 -7.87
C LEU A 342 22.64 -0.34 -7.31
N ALA A 343 22.15 -1.15 -6.40
CA ALA A 343 22.88 -2.31 -5.88
C ALA A 343 22.64 -3.53 -6.76
N TRP A 344 21.38 -3.80 -7.08
CA TRP A 344 20.95 -4.88 -7.96
C TRP A 344 19.52 -4.66 -8.46
N LYS A 345 19.14 -5.34 -9.54
CA LYS A 345 17.79 -5.37 -10.10
C LYS A 345 17.42 -6.78 -10.56
N GLN A 346 16.19 -7.22 -10.28
CA GLN A 346 15.62 -8.49 -10.71
C GLN A 346 14.25 -8.27 -11.36
N LYS A 347 13.88 -9.16 -12.29
CA LYS A 347 12.62 -9.05 -13.06
C LYS A 347 11.61 -10.15 -12.73
N ARG A 348 12.02 -11.22 -12.06
CA ARG A 348 11.13 -12.36 -11.78
C ARG A 348 10.35 -12.18 -10.48
N GLY A 349 9.19 -12.82 -10.40
CA GLY A 349 8.41 -12.92 -9.17
C GLY A 349 7.71 -11.65 -8.73
N VAL A 350 7.73 -10.57 -9.52
CA VAL A 350 7.17 -9.27 -9.11
C VAL A 350 5.64 -9.31 -9.13
N PRO A 351 4.97 -9.06 -7.99
CA PRO A 351 3.52 -8.97 -7.89
C PRO A 351 2.98 -7.63 -8.40
N VAL A 352 1.65 -7.57 -8.60
CA VAL A 352 0.96 -6.31 -8.96
C VAL A 352 0.70 -5.45 -7.73
N VAL A 353 0.19 -6.03 -6.65
CA VAL A 353 -0.35 -5.30 -5.49
C VAL A 353 0.45 -5.50 -4.21
N SER A 354 0.77 -6.76 -3.89
CA SER A 354 1.46 -7.11 -2.64
C SER A 354 2.81 -6.42 -2.53
N SER A 355 3.09 -5.77 -1.39
CA SER A 355 4.38 -5.13 -1.13
C SER A 355 5.47 -6.16 -0.79
N PRO A 356 6.75 -5.87 -1.06
CA PRO A 356 7.85 -6.75 -0.65
C PRO A 356 7.99 -6.77 0.87
N LEU A 357 8.59 -7.83 1.39
CA LEU A 357 8.94 -7.94 2.80
C LEU A 357 10.43 -8.21 2.94
N PHE A 358 11.13 -7.30 3.62
CA PHE A 358 12.51 -7.54 4.02
C PHE A 358 12.55 -8.08 5.44
N TYR A 359 13.09 -9.29 5.60
CA TYR A 359 13.21 -9.93 6.90
C TYR A 359 14.42 -10.86 6.98
N ARG A 360 15.26 -10.71 8.00
CA ARG A 360 16.48 -11.51 8.21
C ARG A 360 17.38 -11.56 6.98
N SER A 361 17.71 -10.37 6.44
CA SER A 361 18.55 -10.17 5.25
C SER A 361 18.02 -10.83 3.97
N ARG A 362 16.73 -11.17 3.93
CA ARG A 362 16.03 -11.77 2.79
C ARG A 362 14.85 -10.92 2.34
N MET A 363 14.68 -10.87 1.03
CA MET A 363 13.56 -10.20 0.39
C MET A 363 12.53 -11.24 -0.07
N HIS A 364 11.38 -11.26 0.58
CA HIS A 364 10.26 -12.14 0.24
C HIS A 364 9.22 -11.39 -0.58
N ILE A 365 8.80 -11.99 -1.70
CA ILE A 365 7.70 -11.50 -2.54
C ILE A 365 6.77 -12.64 -2.90
N VAL A 366 5.48 -12.34 -3.07
CA VAL A 366 4.45 -13.33 -3.41
C VAL A 366 3.61 -12.85 -4.59
N GLN A 367 3.38 -13.74 -5.55
CA GLN A 367 2.48 -13.53 -6.68
C GLN A 367 1.21 -14.37 -6.53
N ASP A 368 0.21 -14.04 -7.34
CA ASP A 368 -1.01 -14.81 -7.47
C ASP A 368 -0.74 -16.29 -7.77
N GLY A 369 -1.61 -17.17 -7.25
CA GLY A 369 -1.40 -18.61 -7.23
C GLY A 369 -0.41 -19.06 -6.16
N GLY A 370 -0.07 -18.20 -5.18
CA GLY A 370 0.81 -18.53 -4.05
C GLY A 370 2.25 -18.83 -4.45
N ARG A 371 2.75 -18.18 -5.50
CA ARG A 371 4.14 -18.32 -5.95
C ARG A 371 5.04 -17.36 -5.20
N VAL A 372 5.93 -17.88 -4.39
CA VAL A 372 6.88 -17.10 -3.58
C VAL A 372 8.26 -17.12 -4.20
N THR A 373 8.89 -15.96 -4.23
CA THR A 373 10.30 -15.80 -4.58
C THR A 373 11.01 -15.15 -3.39
N CYS A 374 12.21 -15.60 -3.10
CA CYS A 374 13.07 -15.05 -2.07
C CYS A 374 14.43 -14.70 -2.65
N TYR A 375 14.86 -13.46 -2.42
CA TYR A 375 16.18 -12.99 -2.80
C TYR A 375 17.03 -12.72 -1.56
N GLU A 376 18.32 -12.97 -1.67
CA GLU A 376 19.30 -12.45 -0.72
C GLU A 376 19.31 -10.91 -0.82
N GLY A 377 19.10 -10.23 0.29
CA GLY A 377 18.92 -8.77 0.28
C GLY A 377 20.14 -8.00 -0.22
N ALA A 378 21.34 -8.48 0.10
CA ALA A 378 22.59 -7.81 -0.27
C ALA A 378 22.87 -7.83 -1.78
N THR A 379 22.62 -8.96 -2.45
CA THR A 379 23.08 -9.26 -3.81
C THR A 379 21.97 -9.39 -4.83
N GLY A 380 20.71 -9.60 -4.39
CA GLY A 380 19.60 -9.96 -5.26
C GLY A 380 19.68 -11.36 -5.85
N LYS A 381 20.61 -12.21 -5.35
CA LYS A 381 20.64 -13.62 -5.75
C LYS A 381 19.37 -14.32 -5.27
N ALA A 382 18.72 -15.04 -6.18
CA ALA A 382 17.57 -15.85 -5.80
C ALA A 382 18.02 -17.01 -4.91
N LEU A 383 17.38 -17.15 -3.76
CA LEU A 383 17.51 -18.29 -2.86
C LEU A 383 16.52 -19.38 -3.30
N TYR A 384 15.28 -18.99 -3.64
CA TYR A 384 14.29 -19.80 -4.34
C TYR A 384 13.38 -18.91 -5.18
N GLU A 385 12.86 -19.43 -6.30
CA GLU A 385 12.04 -18.67 -7.26
C GLU A 385 10.76 -19.41 -7.60
N GLN A 386 9.62 -18.70 -7.57
CA GLN A 386 8.33 -19.18 -8.04
C GLN A 386 7.87 -20.48 -7.39
N GLU A 387 8.37 -20.79 -6.20
CA GLU A 387 7.93 -21.95 -5.44
C GLU A 387 6.54 -21.76 -4.85
N ARG A 388 5.76 -22.81 -4.71
CA ARG A 388 4.35 -22.73 -4.35
C ARG A 388 4.12 -22.90 -2.86
N LEU A 389 3.34 -21.98 -2.27
CA LEU A 389 2.82 -22.12 -0.90
C LEU A 389 1.82 -23.28 -0.75
N GLY A 390 1.22 -23.73 -1.85
CA GLY A 390 0.14 -24.71 -1.84
C GLY A 390 -1.19 -24.13 -1.32
N ALA A 391 -1.38 -22.84 -1.49
CA ALA A 391 -2.62 -22.10 -1.25
C ALA A 391 -2.90 -21.22 -2.45
N ASP A 392 -3.95 -21.50 -3.18
CA ASP A 392 -4.34 -20.79 -4.39
C ASP A 392 -5.02 -19.46 -4.08
N GLY A 393 -5.22 -18.66 -5.11
CA GLY A 393 -5.89 -17.37 -5.07
C GLY A 393 -4.97 -16.20 -5.43
N GLU A 394 -5.53 -15.02 -5.43
CA GLU A 394 -4.79 -13.78 -5.59
C GLU A 394 -4.17 -13.37 -4.25
N TYR A 395 -3.09 -12.60 -4.29
CA TYR A 395 -2.38 -12.13 -3.10
C TYR A 395 -2.31 -10.60 -3.08
N PHE A 396 -3.42 -9.97 -2.66
CA PHE A 396 -3.47 -8.52 -2.43
C PHE A 396 -2.83 -8.14 -1.09
N ALA A 397 -3.01 -8.96 -0.08
CA ALA A 397 -2.38 -8.78 1.22
C ALA A 397 -0.85 -8.85 1.10
N SER A 398 -0.16 -7.91 1.73
CA SER A 398 1.30 -7.96 1.83
C SER A 398 1.74 -8.95 2.90
N PRO A 399 2.87 -9.64 2.73
CA PRO A 399 3.40 -10.53 3.76
C PRO A 399 3.81 -9.77 5.01
N VAL A 400 3.72 -10.45 6.16
CA VAL A 400 4.21 -9.95 7.44
C VAL A 400 5.07 -11.02 8.13
N ALA A 401 5.99 -10.60 9.01
CA ALA A 401 6.93 -11.50 9.66
C ALA A 401 7.09 -11.25 11.15
N ALA A 402 7.33 -12.34 11.88
CA ALA A 402 7.76 -12.34 13.27
C ALA A 402 8.38 -13.70 13.64
N ASP A 403 9.24 -13.75 14.65
CA ASP A 403 9.79 -14.97 15.24
C ASP A 403 10.35 -15.98 14.22
N GLY A 404 11.04 -15.49 13.18
CA GLY A 404 11.60 -16.36 12.13
C GLY A 404 10.60 -16.93 11.14
N LYS A 405 9.39 -16.39 11.08
CA LYS A 405 8.31 -16.88 10.23
C LYS A 405 7.77 -15.75 9.35
N VAL A 406 7.25 -16.09 8.16
CA VAL A 406 6.58 -15.19 7.25
C VAL A 406 5.17 -15.71 7.00
N TYR A 407 4.20 -14.80 7.05
CA TYR A 407 2.77 -15.06 6.91
C TYR A 407 2.27 -14.46 5.59
N PHE A 408 1.63 -15.27 4.75
CA PHE A 408 1.07 -14.86 3.45
C PHE A 408 -0.43 -15.16 3.43
N ALA A 409 -1.24 -14.16 3.19
CA ALA A 409 -2.70 -14.31 3.15
C ALA A 409 -3.22 -14.26 1.71
N SER A 410 -4.00 -15.27 1.31
CA SER A 410 -4.63 -15.37 -0.01
C SER A 410 -6.08 -14.91 0.01
N THR A 411 -6.59 -14.49 -1.14
CA THR A 411 -8.02 -14.14 -1.31
C THR A 411 -8.97 -15.33 -1.14
N ARG A 412 -8.45 -16.55 -1.12
CA ARG A 412 -9.22 -17.77 -0.83
C ARG A 412 -9.42 -18.04 0.66
N GLY A 413 -8.88 -17.16 1.54
CA GLY A 413 -9.06 -17.28 2.99
C GLY A 413 -7.94 -18.05 3.71
N THR A 414 -6.91 -18.48 3.00
CA THR A 414 -5.81 -19.24 3.58
C THR A 414 -4.66 -18.31 3.95
N VAL A 415 -4.16 -18.43 5.19
CA VAL A 415 -2.90 -17.82 5.62
C VAL A 415 -1.83 -18.90 5.69
N SER A 416 -0.88 -18.86 4.77
CA SER A 416 0.28 -19.76 4.76
C SER A 416 1.39 -19.20 5.61
N VAL A 417 2.01 -20.03 6.44
CA VAL A 417 3.14 -19.68 7.29
C VAL A 417 4.37 -20.46 6.84
N ILE A 418 5.45 -19.74 6.55
CA ILE A 418 6.72 -20.38 6.19
C ILE A 418 7.81 -20.06 7.22
N GLU A 419 8.87 -20.85 7.25
CA GLU A 419 10.12 -20.50 7.90
C GLU A 419 10.88 -19.47 7.06
N ALA A 420 11.41 -18.41 7.68
CA ALA A 420 12.27 -17.45 7.01
C ALA A 420 13.67 -18.03 6.83
N GLY A 421 13.90 -18.71 5.72
CA GLY A 421 15.13 -19.45 5.41
C GLY A 421 15.54 -19.35 3.95
N ASP A 422 16.62 -20.08 3.57
CA ASP A 422 17.17 -20.06 2.21
C ASP A 422 16.43 -21.03 1.26
N THR A 423 15.54 -21.85 1.79
CA THR A 423 14.67 -22.76 1.05
C THR A 423 13.23 -22.56 1.51
N LEU A 424 12.27 -22.79 0.62
CA LEU A 424 10.86 -22.70 0.99
C LEU A 424 10.48 -23.89 1.90
N LYS A 425 10.13 -23.58 3.14
CA LYS A 425 9.59 -24.55 4.09
C LYS A 425 8.25 -24.05 4.62
N VAL A 426 7.16 -24.63 4.14
CA VAL A 426 5.80 -24.31 4.61
C VAL A 426 5.56 -25.04 5.94
N LEU A 427 5.25 -24.27 6.99
CA LEU A 427 4.99 -24.75 8.34
C LEU A 427 3.51 -25.04 8.57
N ALA A 428 2.64 -24.19 8.05
CA ALA A 428 1.19 -24.33 8.17
C ALA A 428 0.43 -23.65 7.03
N ARG A 429 -0.81 -24.11 6.80
CA ARG A 429 -1.82 -23.46 5.95
C ARG A 429 -3.10 -23.35 6.75
N ASN A 430 -3.44 -22.15 7.14
CA ASN A 430 -4.53 -21.86 8.06
C ASN A 430 -5.72 -21.32 7.27
N ASP A 431 -6.76 -22.11 7.12
CA ASP A 431 -7.96 -21.71 6.38
C ASP A 431 -8.98 -21.05 7.33
N LEU A 432 -9.39 -19.81 6.99
CA LEU A 432 -10.41 -19.07 7.73
C LEU A 432 -11.79 -19.15 7.08
N GLY A 433 -11.90 -19.78 5.90
CA GLY A 433 -13.16 -19.94 5.17
C GLY A 433 -13.77 -18.65 4.62
N GLU A 434 -13.06 -17.53 4.70
CA GLU A 434 -13.52 -16.22 4.26
C GLU A 434 -12.44 -15.48 3.48
N ARG A 435 -12.84 -14.74 2.45
CA ARG A 435 -11.92 -13.92 1.62
C ARG A 435 -11.07 -12.97 2.46
N ILE A 436 -9.74 -12.97 2.22
CA ILE A 436 -8.80 -12.05 2.85
C ILE A 436 -8.21 -11.14 1.77
N MET A 437 -8.40 -9.84 1.92
CA MET A 437 -7.84 -8.80 1.04
C MET A 437 -6.83 -7.93 1.80
N THR A 438 -6.85 -7.99 3.11
CA THR A 438 -6.13 -7.08 4.00
C THR A 438 -4.85 -7.71 4.52
N THR A 439 -3.84 -6.87 4.73
CA THR A 439 -2.59 -7.30 5.36
C THR A 439 -2.82 -7.59 6.85
N PRO A 440 -2.42 -8.75 7.36
CA PRO A 440 -2.50 -9.05 8.79
C PRO A 440 -1.67 -8.08 9.64
N ALA A 441 -2.04 -7.94 10.92
CA ALA A 441 -1.27 -7.21 11.91
C ALA A 441 -0.73 -8.14 13.00
N ILE A 442 0.47 -7.84 13.50
CA ILE A 442 1.12 -8.60 14.57
C ILE A 442 1.37 -7.67 15.75
N ALA A 443 0.82 -7.97 16.91
CA ALA A 443 1.06 -7.23 18.14
C ALA A 443 0.80 -8.10 19.37
N ASP A 444 1.65 -8.00 20.39
CA ASP A 444 1.50 -8.68 21.67
C ASP A 444 1.33 -10.21 21.52
N ASN A 445 2.21 -10.81 20.72
CA ASN A 445 2.24 -12.24 20.38
C ASN A 445 0.95 -12.77 19.70
N LYS A 446 0.15 -11.88 19.14
CA LYS A 446 -1.12 -12.18 18.48
C LYS A 446 -1.09 -11.81 17.02
N LEU A 447 -1.84 -12.55 16.22
CA LEU A 447 -2.11 -12.26 14.82
C LEU A 447 -3.55 -11.78 14.67
N TYR A 448 -3.73 -10.63 14.04
CA TYR A 448 -5.03 -10.07 13.71
C TYR A 448 -5.25 -10.14 12.20
N VAL A 449 -6.32 -10.82 11.79
CA VAL A 449 -6.67 -10.99 10.37
C VAL A 449 -8.07 -10.47 10.12
N ARG A 450 -8.20 -9.48 9.25
CA ARG A 450 -9.50 -9.04 8.75
C ARG A 450 -9.87 -9.85 7.51
N THR A 451 -11.02 -10.47 7.53
CA THR A 451 -11.66 -11.12 6.39
C THR A 451 -12.77 -10.24 5.82
N ALA A 452 -13.52 -10.73 4.86
CA ALA A 452 -14.60 -9.98 4.21
C ALA A 452 -15.64 -9.43 5.21
N THR A 453 -15.99 -10.22 6.21
CA THR A 453 -17.08 -9.91 7.16
C THR A 453 -16.66 -9.95 8.63
N ASN A 454 -15.40 -10.24 8.93
CA ASN A 454 -14.96 -10.42 10.32
C ASN A 454 -13.54 -9.88 10.57
N LEU A 455 -13.26 -9.58 11.83
CA LEU A 455 -11.91 -9.47 12.37
C LEU A 455 -11.67 -10.65 13.32
N TRP A 456 -10.55 -11.33 13.12
CA TRP A 456 -10.12 -12.46 13.91
C TRP A 456 -8.87 -12.11 14.71
N ALA A 457 -8.78 -12.59 15.94
CA ALA A 457 -7.57 -12.54 16.74
C ALA A 457 -7.15 -13.95 17.13
N PHE A 458 -5.89 -14.26 16.84
CA PHE A 458 -5.28 -15.55 17.16
C PHE A 458 -4.10 -15.34 18.10
N GLY A 459 -3.93 -16.24 19.05
CA GLY A 459 -2.87 -16.21 20.05
C GLY A 459 -2.89 -17.49 20.89
N ARG A 460 -1.88 -17.60 21.74
CA ARG A 460 -1.80 -18.68 22.76
C ARG A 460 -2.13 -18.12 24.12
#